data_a0230eaa1477758d04ba3140392b1821
#
_entry.id   a0230eaa1477758d04ba3140392b1821
#
_cell.length_a   1.000
_cell.length_b   1.000
_cell.length_c   1.000
_cell.angle_alpha   90.00
_cell.angle_beta   90.00
_cell.angle_gamma   90.00
#
_symmetry.space_group_name_H-M   'P 1'
#
loop_
_entity.id
_entity.type
_entity.pdbx_description
1 polymer ?
#
loop_
_entity_poly.entity_id
_entity_poly.type
_entity_poly.pdbx_seq_one_letter_code
_entity_poly.pdbx_strand_id
1 'polypeptide(L)'
;MKVALDLDAVLGDTRPLWEAWLEDAARRYRSIAPLDPSELSKDRGEAAEQLDRWAEGGVGDWHGSLERFTEDHAPVFLRPDPDANAALRRLQSRGDTIGAFTDAPEPLGRLALAQLGAGRRLEVAEFGAGARERVLEALGEGSVVVASRDELLALPL
;
A
#
# COMPACT_ATOMS: atom_id res chain seq x y z
N MET A 1 -21.41 -8.18 5.59
CA MET A 1 -20.09 -8.82 5.60
C MET A 1 -19.03 -7.77 5.92
N LYS A 2 -17.96 -8.17 6.54
CA LYS A 2 -16.80 -7.31 6.79
C LYS A 2 -15.61 -7.89 6.02
N VAL A 3 -15.03 -7.11 5.14
CA VAL A 3 -14.03 -7.59 4.20
C VAL A 3 -12.73 -6.81 4.38
N ALA A 4 -11.62 -7.52 4.60
CA ALA A 4 -10.29 -6.94 4.69
C ALA A 4 -9.49 -7.34 3.45
N LEU A 5 -9.12 -6.35 2.63
CA LEU A 5 -8.42 -6.56 1.38
C LEU A 5 -6.91 -6.37 1.54
N ASP A 6 -6.14 -7.31 1.02
CA ASP A 6 -4.71 -7.10 0.78
C ASP A 6 -4.59 -6.19 -0.45
N LEU A 7 -4.19 -4.93 -0.22
CA LEU A 7 -4.14 -3.93 -1.28
C LEU A 7 -3.30 -4.41 -2.47
N ASP A 8 -2.08 -4.85 -2.20
CA ASP A 8 -1.13 -5.24 -3.27
C ASP A 8 -1.60 -6.43 -4.10
N ALA A 9 -2.25 -7.38 -3.46
CA ALA A 9 -2.72 -8.60 -4.13
C ALA A 9 -4.06 -8.43 -4.83
N VAL A 10 -4.90 -7.48 -4.37
CA VAL A 10 -6.28 -7.36 -4.82
C VAL A 10 -6.53 -6.16 -5.71
N LEU A 11 -6.02 -5.00 -5.35
CA LEU A 11 -6.34 -3.73 -6.02
C LEU A 11 -5.25 -3.28 -6.97
N GLY A 12 -4.00 -3.40 -6.58
CA GLY A 12 -2.85 -3.00 -7.38
C GLY A 12 -1.55 -3.13 -6.60
N ASP A 13 -0.55 -3.70 -7.23
CA ASP A 13 0.74 -4.00 -6.59
C ASP A 13 1.63 -2.75 -6.53
N THR A 14 1.91 -2.29 -5.31
CA THR A 14 2.76 -1.12 -5.08
C THR A 14 4.25 -1.47 -5.01
N ARG A 15 4.62 -2.75 -5.03
CA ARG A 15 6.02 -3.16 -4.88
C ARG A 15 6.93 -2.68 -6.02
N PRO A 16 6.52 -2.73 -7.30
CA PRO A 16 7.35 -2.16 -8.37
C PRO A 16 7.63 -0.67 -8.20
N LEU A 17 6.65 0.10 -7.73
CA LEU A 17 6.82 1.52 -7.47
C LEU A 17 7.76 1.76 -6.30
N TRP A 18 7.64 0.97 -5.24
CA TRP A 18 8.54 0.98 -4.09
C TRP A 18 9.99 0.72 -4.52
N GLU A 19 10.21 -0.33 -5.31
CA GLU A 19 11.53 -0.69 -5.82
C GLU A 19 12.13 0.42 -6.69
N ALA A 20 11.30 1.02 -7.55
CA ALA A 20 11.74 2.14 -8.40
C ALA A 20 12.17 3.35 -7.56
N TRP A 21 11.43 3.64 -6.49
CA TRP A 21 11.83 4.72 -5.58
C TRP A 21 13.14 4.40 -4.85
N LEU A 22 13.32 3.17 -4.39
CA LEU A 22 14.56 2.77 -3.72
C LEU A 22 15.78 2.96 -4.63
N GLU A 23 15.65 2.60 -5.89
CA GLU A 23 16.73 2.80 -6.87
C GLU A 23 17.00 4.30 -7.09
N ASP A 24 15.96 5.10 -7.21
CA ASP A 24 16.07 6.55 -7.34
C ASP A 24 16.75 7.16 -6.12
N ALA A 25 16.33 6.78 -4.93
CA ALA A 25 16.92 7.25 -3.68
C ALA A 25 18.39 6.87 -3.56
N ALA A 26 18.73 5.63 -3.92
CA ALA A 26 20.13 5.16 -3.89
C ALA A 26 21.01 6.01 -4.80
N ARG A 27 20.54 6.39 -5.98
CA ARG A 27 21.28 7.27 -6.89
C ARG A 27 21.35 8.71 -6.37
N ARG A 28 20.24 9.24 -5.94
CA ARG A 28 20.09 10.65 -5.55
C ARG A 28 20.95 10.99 -4.34
N TYR A 29 20.97 10.11 -3.35
CA TYR A 29 21.66 10.37 -2.08
C TYR A 29 23.02 9.69 -1.96
N ARG A 30 23.55 9.15 -3.05
CA ARG A 30 24.80 8.38 -3.04
C ARG A 30 25.97 9.12 -2.39
N SER A 31 26.08 10.42 -2.62
CA SER A 31 27.17 11.22 -2.07
C SER A 31 26.98 11.63 -0.61
N ILE A 32 25.77 11.50 -0.09
CA ILE A 32 25.41 11.91 1.26
C ILE A 32 25.37 10.71 2.19
N ALA A 33 24.59 9.70 1.83
CA ALA A 33 24.40 8.49 2.61
C ALA A 33 24.17 7.31 1.66
N PRO A 34 25.15 6.39 1.54
CA PRO A 34 25.00 5.24 0.67
C PRO A 34 23.80 4.37 1.08
N LEU A 35 23.03 3.93 0.07
CA LEU A 35 21.91 3.03 0.27
C LEU A 35 22.05 1.88 -0.72
N ASP A 36 22.05 0.65 -0.20
CA ASP A 36 21.98 -0.55 -1.02
C ASP A 36 20.59 -1.17 -0.87
N PRO A 37 19.70 -1.02 -1.86
CA PRO A 37 18.34 -1.56 -1.78
C PRO A 37 18.29 -3.07 -1.55
N SER A 38 19.31 -3.82 -1.99
CA SER A 38 19.35 -5.28 -1.83
C SER A 38 19.54 -5.71 -0.37
N GLU A 39 20.04 -4.82 0.49
CA GLU A 39 20.24 -5.10 1.92
C GLU A 39 19.00 -4.80 2.76
N LEU A 40 17.99 -4.17 2.18
CA LEU A 40 16.76 -3.88 2.90
C LEU A 40 15.88 -5.12 3.02
N SER A 41 15.12 -5.19 4.12
CA SER A 41 14.13 -6.23 4.29
C SER A 41 13.08 -6.18 3.18
N LYS A 42 12.58 -7.35 2.79
CA LYS A 42 11.45 -7.43 1.85
C LYS A 42 10.13 -7.03 2.52
N ASP A 43 10.06 -7.16 3.83
CA ASP A 43 8.97 -6.60 4.62
C ASP A 43 9.18 -5.09 4.68
N ARG A 44 8.24 -4.34 4.11
CA ARG A 44 8.38 -2.89 4.01
C ARG A 44 8.24 -2.17 5.34
N GLY A 45 7.58 -2.79 6.32
CA GLY A 45 7.55 -2.26 7.67
C GLY A 45 8.94 -2.28 8.31
N GLU A 46 9.67 -3.38 8.16
CA GLU A 46 11.06 -3.48 8.62
C GLU A 46 11.98 -2.59 7.78
N ALA A 47 11.78 -2.54 6.48
CA ALA A 47 12.54 -1.68 5.59
C ALA A 47 12.39 -0.20 5.98
N ALA A 48 11.21 0.22 6.42
CA ALA A 48 10.98 1.58 6.89
C ALA A 48 11.86 1.93 8.09
N GLU A 49 12.01 1.00 9.04
CA GLU A 49 12.90 1.19 10.18
C GLU A 49 14.36 1.30 9.74
N GLN A 50 14.77 0.48 8.77
CA GLN A 50 16.12 0.55 8.20
C GLN A 50 16.34 1.89 7.50
N LEU A 51 15.35 2.40 6.78
CA LEU A 51 15.42 3.70 6.11
C LEU A 51 15.45 4.86 7.10
N ASP A 52 14.78 4.75 8.24
CA ASP A 52 14.85 5.75 9.28
C ASP A 52 16.31 5.92 9.77
N ARG A 53 17.01 4.80 9.97
CA ARG A 53 18.42 4.82 10.36
C ARG A 53 19.31 5.38 9.26
N TRP A 54 19.07 4.97 8.02
CA TRP A 54 19.79 5.49 6.86
C TRP A 54 19.63 7.01 6.73
N ALA A 55 18.43 7.50 6.91
CA ALA A 55 18.10 8.92 6.76
C ALA A 55 18.82 9.81 7.77
N GLU A 56 19.19 9.28 8.94
CA GLU A 56 19.95 9.99 9.96
C GLU A 56 21.32 10.43 9.45
N GLY A 57 21.82 9.81 8.37
CA GLY A 57 23.09 10.17 7.73
C GLY A 57 23.06 11.47 6.90
N GLY A 58 22.01 12.27 6.99
CA GLY A 58 21.92 13.56 6.30
C GLY A 58 20.89 13.63 5.19
N VAL A 59 20.13 12.57 4.97
CA VAL A 59 19.07 12.52 3.94
C VAL A 59 17.83 13.32 4.39
N GLY A 60 17.48 13.24 5.66
CA GLY A 60 16.32 13.92 6.21
C GLY A 60 15.04 13.15 6.01
N ASP A 61 14.00 13.81 5.52
CA ASP A 61 12.65 13.25 5.39
C ASP A 61 12.51 12.36 4.14
N TRP A 62 12.78 11.07 4.30
CA TRP A 62 12.62 10.12 3.19
C TRP A 62 11.15 9.86 2.86
N HIS A 63 10.22 10.05 3.80
CA HIS A 63 8.79 9.90 3.54
C HIS A 63 8.32 10.96 2.53
N GLY A 64 8.78 12.20 2.68
CA GLY A 64 8.48 13.26 1.73
C GLY A 64 9.04 12.99 0.34
N SER A 65 10.25 12.42 0.28
CA SER A 65 10.86 11.98 -0.99
C SER A 65 10.01 10.91 -1.66
N LEU A 66 9.58 9.90 -0.91
CA LEU A 66 8.72 8.84 -1.41
C LEU A 66 7.37 9.39 -1.89
N GLU A 67 6.77 10.30 -1.14
CA GLU A 67 5.50 10.91 -1.52
C GLU A 67 5.60 11.62 -2.87
N ARG A 68 6.61 12.46 -3.05
CA ARG A 68 6.82 13.17 -4.32
C ARG A 68 7.05 12.22 -5.49
N PHE A 69 7.87 11.20 -5.28
CA PHE A 69 8.12 10.18 -6.30
C PHE A 69 6.84 9.45 -6.67
N THR A 70 6.04 9.08 -5.67
CA THR A 70 4.78 8.38 -5.89
C THR A 70 3.77 9.24 -6.64
N GLU A 71 3.64 10.50 -6.29
CA GLU A 71 2.78 11.44 -7.03
C GLU A 71 3.13 11.50 -8.52
N ASP A 72 4.42 11.55 -8.81
CA ASP A 72 4.90 11.67 -10.19
C ASP A 72 4.76 10.36 -10.99
N HIS A 73 4.89 9.21 -10.35
CA HIS A 73 5.04 7.93 -11.04
C HIS A 73 3.85 6.96 -10.87
N ALA A 74 2.95 7.20 -9.92
CA ALA A 74 1.83 6.31 -9.69
C ALA A 74 1.01 6.00 -10.97
N PRO A 75 0.70 6.98 -11.84
CA PRO A 75 -0.05 6.70 -13.06
C PRO A 75 0.62 5.71 -14.02
N VAL A 76 1.95 5.60 -13.96
CA VAL A 76 2.71 4.66 -14.80
C VAL A 76 2.64 3.25 -14.25
N PHE A 77 2.68 3.11 -12.92
CA PHE A 77 2.76 1.81 -12.24
C PHE A 77 1.40 1.22 -11.89
N LEU A 78 0.40 2.08 -11.65
CA LEU A 78 -0.89 1.66 -11.09
C LEU A 78 -2.03 2.11 -11.98
N ARG A 79 -2.91 1.17 -12.33
CA ARG A 79 -4.11 1.44 -13.12
C ARG A 79 -5.33 0.94 -12.37
N PRO A 80 -6.43 1.74 -12.34
CA PRO A 80 -7.68 1.26 -11.79
C PRO A 80 -8.14 -0.02 -12.46
N ASP A 81 -8.61 -0.97 -11.67
CA ASP A 81 -9.17 -2.22 -12.15
C ASP A 81 -10.70 -2.09 -12.17
N PRO A 82 -11.34 -2.00 -13.35
CA PRO A 82 -12.77 -1.78 -13.43
C PRO A 82 -13.59 -2.90 -12.76
N ASP A 83 -13.15 -4.15 -12.88
CA ASP A 83 -13.86 -5.28 -12.31
C ASP A 83 -13.77 -5.31 -10.79
N ALA A 84 -12.55 -5.07 -10.27
CA ALA A 84 -12.36 -4.96 -8.82
C ALA A 84 -13.18 -3.80 -8.25
N ASN A 85 -13.12 -2.64 -8.88
CA ASN A 85 -13.87 -1.48 -8.42
C ASN A 85 -15.39 -1.72 -8.51
N ALA A 86 -15.87 -2.45 -9.53
CA ALA A 86 -17.28 -2.84 -9.61
C ALA A 86 -17.66 -3.76 -8.45
N ALA A 87 -16.80 -4.71 -8.09
CA ALA A 87 -17.05 -5.58 -6.94
C ALA A 87 -17.14 -4.78 -5.64
N LEU A 88 -16.23 -3.81 -5.44
CA LEU A 88 -16.29 -2.95 -4.26
C LEU A 88 -17.58 -2.12 -4.20
N ARG A 89 -18.03 -1.61 -5.35
CA ARG A 89 -19.31 -0.89 -5.40
C ARG A 89 -20.47 -1.77 -4.98
N ARG A 90 -20.50 -3.02 -5.44
CA ARG A 90 -21.57 -3.97 -5.08
C ARG A 90 -21.56 -4.26 -3.58
N LEU A 91 -20.38 -4.49 -3.01
CA LEU A 91 -20.24 -4.71 -1.56
C LEU A 91 -20.75 -3.50 -0.78
N GLN A 92 -20.33 -2.30 -1.18
CA GLN A 92 -20.74 -1.06 -0.52
C GLN A 92 -22.26 -0.84 -0.62
N SER A 93 -22.84 -1.08 -1.80
CA SER A 93 -24.28 -0.94 -2.02
C SER A 93 -25.11 -1.89 -1.18
N ARG A 94 -24.54 -3.04 -0.85
CA ARG A 94 -25.18 -4.06 -0.02
C ARG A 94 -25.03 -3.77 1.49
N GLY A 95 -24.25 -2.75 1.84
CA GLY A 95 -24.01 -2.39 3.24
C GLY A 95 -22.85 -3.11 3.88
N ASP A 96 -22.02 -3.80 3.10
CA ASP A 96 -20.82 -4.45 3.62
C ASP A 96 -19.75 -3.41 3.96
N THR A 97 -18.96 -3.71 4.97
CA THR A 97 -17.85 -2.86 5.42
C THR A 97 -16.55 -3.34 4.80
N ILE A 98 -15.79 -2.43 4.19
CA ILE A 98 -14.58 -2.77 3.46
C ILE A 98 -13.38 -2.05 4.09
N GLY A 99 -12.33 -2.81 4.39
CA GLY A 99 -11.03 -2.27 4.81
C GLY A 99 -9.94 -2.78 3.89
N ALA A 100 -8.82 -2.07 3.86
CA ALA A 100 -7.64 -2.48 3.10
C ALA A 100 -6.37 -2.29 3.93
N PHE A 101 -5.39 -3.14 3.69
CA PHE A 101 -4.09 -3.08 4.36
C PHE A 101 -2.96 -3.31 3.39
N THR A 102 -1.81 -2.72 3.68
CA THR A 102 -0.55 -2.95 2.97
C THR A 102 0.60 -2.66 3.93
N ASP A 103 1.71 -3.38 3.78
CA ASP A 103 2.93 -3.07 4.54
C ASP A 103 3.70 -1.87 3.97
N ALA A 104 3.26 -1.32 2.84
CA ALA A 104 3.84 -0.11 2.26
C ALA A 104 3.72 1.07 3.23
N PRO A 105 4.72 1.96 3.25
CA PRO A 105 4.59 3.21 4.03
C PRO A 105 3.37 4.02 3.60
N GLU A 106 2.82 4.77 4.55
CA GLU A 106 1.60 5.54 4.34
C GLU A 106 1.58 6.39 3.07
N PRO A 107 2.63 7.19 2.76
CA PRO A 107 2.60 8.02 1.55
C PRO A 107 2.37 7.21 0.28
N LEU A 108 3.03 6.05 0.17
CA LEU A 108 2.87 5.18 -0.98
C LEU A 108 1.48 4.54 -1.02
N GLY A 109 1.05 3.96 0.09
CA GLY A 109 -0.23 3.26 0.15
C GLY A 109 -1.43 4.19 -0.06
N ARG A 110 -1.40 5.37 0.55
CA ARG A 110 -2.47 6.36 0.43
C ARG A 110 -2.61 6.86 -1.00
N LEU A 111 -1.50 7.22 -1.64
CA LEU A 111 -1.50 7.69 -3.02
C LEU A 111 -1.86 6.57 -4.01
N ALA A 112 -1.47 5.33 -3.70
CA ALA A 112 -1.87 4.17 -4.51
C ALA A 112 -3.39 3.98 -4.48
N LEU A 113 -4.01 4.07 -3.31
CA LEU A 113 -5.47 3.97 -3.19
C LEU A 113 -6.18 5.06 -4.00
N ALA A 114 -5.67 6.28 -3.97
CA ALA A 114 -6.21 7.39 -4.75
C ALA A 114 -6.09 7.11 -6.25
N GLN A 115 -4.92 6.67 -6.70
CA GLN A 115 -4.68 6.36 -8.11
C GLN A 115 -5.56 5.20 -8.59
N LEU A 116 -5.77 4.20 -7.74
CA LEU A 116 -6.60 3.04 -8.06
C LEU A 116 -8.11 3.32 -7.99
N GLY A 117 -8.49 4.48 -7.45
CA GLY A 117 -9.89 4.87 -7.35
C GLY A 117 -10.68 4.09 -6.31
N ALA A 118 -10.02 3.48 -5.34
CA ALA A 118 -10.66 2.62 -4.35
C ALA A 118 -10.90 3.29 -2.99
N GLY A 119 -10.19 4.37 -2.69
CA GLY A 119 -10.17 4.96 -1.35
C GLY A 119 -11.53 5.34 -0.78
N ARG A 120 -12.43 5.81 -1.62
CA ARG A 120 -13.77 6.26 -1.18
C ARG A 120 -14.68 5.13 -0.72
N ARG A 121 -14.35 3.89 -1.04
CA ARG A 121 -15.18 2.73 -0.70
C ARG A 121 -14.72 2.04 0.56
N LEU A 122 -13.59 2.48 1.10
CA LEU A 122 -12.98 1.88 2.28
C LEU A 122 -13.40 2.63 3.54
N GLU A 123 -13.85 1.89 4.53
CA GLU A 123 -14.11 2.43 5.87
C GLU A 123 -12.82 2.61 6.66
N VAL A 124 -11.85 1.75 6.42
CA VAL A 124 -10.54 1.80 7.08
C VAL A 124 -9.46 1.37 6.10
N ALA A 125 -8.33 2.06 6.16
CA ALA A 125 -7.12 1.68 5.42
C ALA A 125 -5.94 1.85 6.37
N GLU A 126 -5.07 0.84 6.42
CA GLU A 126 -3.90 0.85 7.29
C GLU A 126 -2.65 0.54 6.48
N PHE A 127 -1.53 1.15 6.88
CA PHE A 127 -0.27 1.11 6.16
C PHE A 127 0.89 0.77 7.09
N GLY A 128 1.93 0.13 6.54
CA GLY A 128 3.14 -0.15 7.28
C GLY A 128 3.07 -1.40 8.15
N ALA A 129 3.97 -1.48 9.12
CA ALA A 129 4.05 -2.61 10.03
C ALA A 129 2.74 -2.77 10.81
N GLY A 130 2.24 -4.00 10.89
CA GLY A 130 1.02 -4.30 11.66
C GLY A 130 -0.28 -3.82 11.00
N ALA A 131 -0.25 -3.39 9.75
CA ALA A 131 -1.43 -2.85 9.08
C ALA A 131 -2.58 -3.85 9.00
N ARG A 132 -2.29 -5.11 8.66
CA ARG A 132 -3.32 -6.15 8.58
C ARG A 132 -4.05 -6.32 9.90
N GLU A 133 -3.31 -6.44 10.99
CA GLU A 133 -3.85 -6.63 12.33
C GLU A 133 -4.72 -5.43 12.73
N ARG A 134 -4.31 -4.22 12.40
CA ARG A 134 -5.09 -3.01 12.71
C ARG A 134 -6.40 -2.95 11.95
N VAL A 135 -6.41 -3.36 10.67
CA VAL A 135 -7.64 -3.42 9.88
C VAL A 135 -8.59 -4.47 10.45
N LEU A 136 -8.07 -5.66 10.77
CA LEU A 136 -8.91 -6.72 11.34
C LEU A 136 -9.49 -6.33 12.68
N GLU A 137 -8.73 -5.64 13.52
CA GLU A 137 -9.22 -5.12 14.79
C GLU A 137 -10.31 -4.06 14.58
N ALA A 138 -10.11 -3.15 13.63
CA ALA A 138 -11.08 -2.09 13.34
C ALA A 138 -12.38 -2.65 12.78
N LEU A 139 -12.32 -3.68 11.93
CA LEU A 139 -13.51 -4.32 11.38
C LEU A 139 -14.24 -5.21 12.39
N GLY A 140 -13.48 -5.81 13.33
CA GLY A 140 -14.04 -6.66 14.37
C GLY A 140 -14.23 -8.11 13.96
N GLU A 141 -14.91 -8.88 14.81
CA GLU A 141 -15.12 -10.30 14.62
C GLU A 141 -15.92 -10.60 13.35
N GLY A 142 -15.61 -11.73 12.74
CA GLY A 142 -16.30 -12.19 11.53
C GLY A 142 -15.75 -11.57 10.24
N SER A 143 -14.63 -10.86 10.31
CA SER A 143 -13.98 -10.31 9.13
C SER A 143 -13.41 -11.40 8.23
N VAL A 144 -13.59 -11.23 6.92
CA VAL A 144 -13.05 -12.12 5.90
C VAL A 144 -11.86 -11.44 5.24
N VAL A 145 -10.70 -12.10 5.21
CA VAL A 145 -9.52 -11.61 4.50
C VAL A 145 -9.61 -12.04 3.05
N VAL A 146 -9.48 -11.07 2.15
CA VAL A 146 -9.42 -11.31 0.69
C VAL A 146 -7.98 -11.10 0.26
N ALA A 147 -7.32 -12.17 -0.15
CA ALA A 147 -5.89 -12.20 -0.43
C ALA A 147 -5.57 -12.23 -1.94
N SER A 148 -6.57 -12.18 -2.80
CA SER A 148 -6.37 -12.13 -4.25
C SER A 148 -7.54 -11.45 -4.95
N ARG A 149 -7.28 -10.98 -6.17
CA ARG A 149 -8.31 -10.41 -7.02
C ARG A 149 -9.42 -11.43 -7.31
N ASP A 150 -9.05 -12.67 -7.58
CA ASP A 150 -10.03 -13.72 -7.87
C ASP A 150 -10.94 -13.99 -6.67
N GLU A 151 -10.40 -13.97 -5.46
CA GLU A 151 -11.20 -14.10 -4.24
C GLU A 151 -12.22 -12.96 -4.12
N LEU A 152 -11.81 -11.73 -4.45
CA LEU A 152 -12.73 -10.58 -4.43
C LEU A 152 -13.87 -10.78 -5.42
N LEU A 153 -13.55 -11.16 -6.66
CA LEU A 153 -14.55 -11.35 -7.70
C LEU A 153 -15.46 -12.54 -7.43
N ALA A 154 -15.02 -13.51 -6.64
CA ALA A 154 -15.78 -14.70 -6.28
C ALA A 154 -16.65 -14.54 -5.03
N LEU A 155 -16.60 -13.38 -4.36
CA LEU A 155 -17.44 -13.17 -3.17
C LEU A 155 -18.92 -13.26 -3.53
N PRO A 156 -19.72 -13.91 -2.67
CA PRO A 156 -21.17 -14.02 -2.95
C PRO A 156 -21.84 -12.65 -2.90
N LEU A 157 -22.73 -12.43 -3.85
CA LEU A 157 -23.49 -11.18 -4.00
C LEU A 157 -24.96 -11.40 -3.73
#